data_14e7ee868f5120798092b46dd2271abb
#
_entry.id   14e7ee868f5120798092b46dd2271abb
#
_cell.length_a   1.000
_cell.length_b   1.000
_cell.length_c   1.000
_cell.angle_alpha   90.00
_cell.angle_beta   90.00
_cell.angle_gamma   90.00
#
_symmetry.space_group_name_H-M   'P 1'
#
loop_
_entity.id
_entity.type
_entity.pdbx_description
1 polymer ?
#
loop_
_entity_poly.entity_id
_entity_poly.type
_entity_poly.pdbx_seq_one_letter_code
_entity_poly.pdbx_strand_id
1 'polypeptide(L)'
;MISVEVQRTTLLALYPLFKEEVYRRRDHMMRWTAVGAASLFAVVSVLLLVADEGRLSTGGRVILACAILLLAGTFMWMILQQQHRHRQAKQILIDMEKALGLYDQDLFLHQRSLYPDHWQTDWMHDKAAMLSILLLGLFTMLALAATAFVA
;
A
#
# COMPACT_ATOMS: atom_id res chain seq x y z
N MET A 1 35.27 7.60 -16.96
CA MET A 1 34.09 8.50 -17.04
C MET A 1 33.10 7.90 -18.05
N ILE A 2 31.88 7.61 -17.65
CA ILE A 2 30.81 7.16 -18.58
C ILE A 2 30.37 8.40 -19.35
N SER A 3 30.23 8.28 -20.70
CA SER A 3 29.79 9.41 -21.52
C SER A 3 28.35 9.80 -21.18
N VAL A 4 28.01 11.08 -21.27
CA VAL A 4 26.67 11.61 -21.00
C VAL A 4 25.61 10.92 -21.86
N GLU A 5 25.96 10.56 -23.08
CA GLU A 5 25.08 9.87 -24.02
C GLU A 5 24.77 8.44 -23.60
N VAL A 6 25.74 7.70 -23.07
CA VAL A 6 25.54 6.36 -22.50
C VAL A 6 24.68 6.43 -21.25
N GLN A 7 24.89 7.41 -20.39
CA GLN A 7 24.03 7.64 -19.23
C GLN A 7 22.57 7.88 -19.62
N ARG A 8 22.33 8.77 -20.57
CA ARG A 8 20.98 9.10 -21.05
C ARG A 8 20.28 7.89 -21.68
N THR A 9 20.98 7.14 -22.51
CA THR A 9 20.45 5.93 -23.15
C THR A 9 20.10 4.87 -22.11
N THR A 10 20.94 4.68 -21.09
CA THR A 10 20.68 3.75 -19.99
C THR A 10 19.47 4.17 -19.16
N LEU A 11 19.33 5.46 -18.82
CA LEU A 11 18.18 5.98 -18.09
C LEU A 11 16.88 5.78 -18.87
N LEU A 12 16.88 6.05 -20.19
CA LEU A 12 15.71 5.83 -21.04
C LEU A 12 15.31 4.35 -21.13
N ALA A 13 16.27 3.43 -21.13
CA ALA A 13 15.99 2.00 -21.13
C ALA A 13 15.45 1.50 -19.78
N LEU A 14 15.91 2.07 -18.67
CA LEU A 14 15.49 1.68 -17.31
C LEU A 14 14.16 2.34 -16.89
N TYR A 15 13.83 3.50 -17.41
CA TYR A 15 12.67 4.28 -17.02
C TYR A 15 11.33 3.49 -17.08
N PRO A 16 10.99 2.78 -18.19
CA PRO A 16 9.76 2.01 -18.26
C PRO A 16 9.72 0.87 -17.23
N LEU A 17 10.86 0.23 -16.93
CA LEU A 17 10.97 -0.84 -15.96
C LEU A 17 10.68 -0.35 -14.52
N PHE A 18 11.25 0.80 -14.14
CA PHE A 18 10.99 1.41 -12.84
C PHE A 18 9.55 1.91 -12.72
N LYS A 19 8.99 2.45 -13.79
CA LYS A 19 7.59 2.86 -13.84
C LYS A 19 6.64 1.68 -13.63
N GLU A 20 6.89 0.56 -14.31
CA GLU A 20 6.13 -0.68 -14.11
C GLU A 20 6.28 -1.22 -12.69
N GLU A 21 7.49 -1.18 -12.11
CA GLU A 21 7.73 -1.61 -10.74
C GLU A 21 6.94 -0.79 -9.71
N VAL A 22 6.83 0.52 -9.89
CA VAL A 22 6.00 1.39 -9.03
C VAL A 22 4.54 0.98 -9.08
N TYR A 23 3.98 0.72 -10.29
CA TYR A 23 2.60 0.26 -10.43
C TYR A 23 2.38 -1.12 -9.84
N ARG A 24 3.27 -2.08 -10.10
CA ARG A 24 3.19 -3.44 -9.56
C ARG A 24 3.20 -3.45 -8.03
N ARG A 25 4.03 -2.62 -7.38
CA ARG A 25 4.05 -2.51 -5.91
C ARG A 25 2.76 -1.95 -5.35
N ARG A 26 2.15 -0.96 -6.02
CA ARG A 26 0.83 -0.44 -5.66
C ARG A 26 -0.23 -1.53 -5.74
N ASP A 27 -0.24 -2.31 -6.82
CA ASP A 27 -1.19 -3.41 -7.00
C ASP A 27 -1.02 -4.49 -5.93
N HIS A 28 0.21 -4.85 -5.58
CA HIS A 28 0.47 -5.79 -4.48
C HIS A 28 -0.07 -5.27 -3.14
N MET A 29 0.12 -3.99 -2.84
CA MET A 29 -0.43 -3.38 -1.61
C MET A 29 -1.96 -3.45 -1.59
N MET A 30 -2.63 -3.13 -2.71
CA MET A 30 -4.08 -3.22 -2.82
C MET A 30 -4.58 -4.67 -2.68
N ARG A 31 -3.90 -5.65 -3.27
CA ARG A 31 -4.22 -7.08 -3.13
C ARG A 31 -4.12 -7.54 -1.68
N TRP A 32 -3.04 -7.20 -0.96
CA TRP A 32 -2.89 -7.55 0.45
C TRP A 32 -3.95 -6.90 1.33
N THR A 33 -4.33 -5.65 1.03
CA THR A 33 -5.45 -4.97 1.71
C THR A 33 -6.76 -5.71 1.49
N ALA A 34 -7.06 -6.10 0.25
CA ALA A 34 -8.28 -6.83 -0.09
C ALA A 34 -8.34 -8.21 0.59
N VAL A 35 -7.23 -8.96 0.55
CA VAL A 35 -7.13 -10.27 1.21
C VAL A 35 -7.29 -10.13 2.73
N GLY A 36 -6.61 -9.16 3.34
CA GLY A 36 -6.72 -8.91 4.79
C GLY A 36 -8.13 -8.51 5.21
N ALA A 37 -8.77 -7.60 4.49
CA ALA A 37 -10.14 -7.18 4.75
C ALA A 37 -11.13 -8.34 4.57
N ALA A 38 -11.00 -9.14 3.50
CA ALA A 38 -11.84 -10.31 3.26
C ALA A 38 -11.68 -11.38 4.35
N SER A 39 -10.44 -11.61 4.80
CA SER A 39 -10.16 -12.56 5.90
C SER A 39 -10.81 -12.12 7.21
N LEU A 40 -10.68 -10.85 7.57
CA LEU A 40 -11.32 -10.29 8.78
C LEU A 40 -12.85 -10.30 8.65
N PHE A 41 -13.40 -9.98 7.48
CA PHE A 41 -14.83 -10.05 7.22
C PHE A 41 -15.35 -11.49 7.35
N ALA A 42 -14.61 -12.49 6.84
CA ALA A 42 -14.98 -13.90 7.00
C ALA A 42 -15.01 -14.31 8.47
N VAL A 43 -14.04 -13.86 9.29
CA VAL A 43 -14.04 -14.08 10.74
C VAL A 43 -15.29 -13.48 11.39
N VAL A 44 -15.66 -12.24 11.05
CA VAL A 44 -16.88 -11.60 11.55
C VAL A 44 -18.12 -12.41 11.17
N SER A 45 -18.21 -12.83 9.91
CA SER A 45 -19.34 -13.61 9.40
C SER A 45 -19.51 -14.94 10.14
N VAL A 46 -18.40 -15.67 10.35
CA VAL A 46 -18.42 -16.92 11.11
C VAL A 46 -18.85 -16.69 12.55
N LEU A 47 -18.35 -15.64 13.20
CA LEU A 47 -18.73 -15.30 14.58
C LEU A 47 -20.22 -15.01 14.70
N LEU A 48 -20.79 -14.27 13.76
CA LEU A 48 -22.22 -13.97 13.77
C LEU A 48 -23.08 -15.21 13.51
N LEU A 49 -22.63 -16.17 12.70
CA LEU A 49 -23.34 -17.41 12.43
C LEU A 49 -23.31 -18.37 13.63
N VAL A 50 -22.20 -18.37 14.39
CA VAL A 50 -22.04 -19.25 15.57
C VAL A 50 -22.61 -18.63 16.84
N ALA A 51 -22.96 -17.32 16.83
CA ALA A 51 -23.50 -16.63 17.99
C ALA A 51 -24.75 -17.29 18.59
N ASP A 52 -25.57 -17.93 17.75
CA ASP A 52 -26.83 -18.61 18.19
C ASP A 52 -26.58 -20.02 18.74
N GLU A 53 -25.42 -20.66 18.49
CA GLU A 53 -25.18 -22.06 18.86
C GLU A 53 -24.54 -22.25 20.24
N GLY A 54 -24.02 -21.23 20.86
CA GLY A 54 -23.45 -21.29 22.19
C GLY A 54 -22.45 -20.19 22.50
N ARG A 55 -22.43 -19.83 23.79
CA ARG A 55 -21.52 -18.79 24.29
C ARG A 55 -20.08 -19.30 24.34
N LEU A 56 -19.17 -18.57 23.73
CA LEU A 56 -17.74 -18.83 23.88
C LEU A 56 -17.31 -18.64 25.33
N SER A 57 -16.51 -19.58 25.86
CA SER A 57 -15.88 -19.39 27.16
C SER A 57 -14.99 -18.15 27.17
N THR A 58 -14.79 -17.53 28.34
CA THR A 58 -13.92 -16.36 28.47
C THR A 58 -12.50 -16.62 27.89
N GLY A 59 -11.95 -17.83 28.12
CA GLY A 59 -10.67 -18.23 27.53
C GLY A 59 -10.70 -18.30 26.01
N GLY A 60 -11.79 -18.82 25.43
CA GLY A 60 -11.98 -18.89 23.98
C GLY A 60 -12.03 -17.51 23.34
N ARG A 61 -12.68 -16.54 23.97
CA ARG A 61 -12.73 -15.14 23.48
C ARG A 61 -11.36 -14.47 23.49
N VAL A 62 -10.58 -14.65 24.55
CA VAL A 62 -9.22 -14.11 24.64
C VAL A 62 -8.34 -14.67 23.54
N ILE A 63 -8.37 -15.99 23.33
CA ILE A 63 -7.63 -16.66 22.26
C ILE A 63 -8.03 -16.11 20.89
N LEU A 64 -9.33 -15.98 20.64
CA LEU A 64 -9.85 -15.47 19.38
C LEU A 64 -9.46 -14.00 19.13
N ALA A 65 -9.58 -13.15 20.16
CA ALA A 65 -9.15 -11.75 20.08
C ALA A 65 -7.63 -11.65 19.77
N CYS A 66 -6.80 -12.46 20.42
CA CYS A 66 -5.38 -12.54 20.12
C CYS A 66 -5.13 -13.00 18.68
N ALA A 67 -5.86 -13.99 18.18
CA ALA A 67 -5.73 -14.47 16.80
C ALA A 67 -6.12 -13.39 15.78
N ILE A 68 -7.18 -12.63 16.02
CA ILE A 68 -7.59 -11.49 15.18
C ILE A 68 -6.51 -10.40 15.17
N LEU A 69 -5.96 -10.05 16.32
CA LEU A 69 -4.89 -9.05 16.42
C LEU A 69 -3.61 -9.50 15.71
N LEU A 70 -3.23 -10.77 15.83
CA LEU A 70 -2.07 -11.32 15.12
C LEU A 70 -2.29 -11.32 13.60
N LEU A 71 -3.47 -11.71 13.14
CA LEU A 71 -3.84 -11.69 11.73
C LEU A 71 -3.79 -10.26 11.17
N ALA A 72 -4.46 -9.32 11.84
CA ALA A 72 -4.47 -7.91 11.45
C ALA A 72 -3.07 -7.31 11.47
N GLY A 73 -2.28 -7.58 12.52
CA GLY A 73 -0.88 -7.14 12.64
C GLY A 73 0.00 -7.65 11.51
N THR A 74 -0.18 -8.90 11.09
CA THR A 74 0.56 -9.48 9.95
C THR A 74 0.25 -8.75 8.65
N PHE A 75 -1.03 -8.53 8.32
CA PHE A 75 -1.40 -7.78 7.12
C PHE A 75 -0.92 -6.33 7.18
N MET A 76 -1.07 -5.67 8.33
CA MET A 76 -0.59 -4.31 8.54
C MET A 76 0.92 -4.21 8.29
N TRP A 77 1.70 -5.13 8.84
CA TRP A 77 3.14 -5.22 8.62
C TRP A 77 3.50 -5.37 7.14
N MET A 78 2.80 -6.28 6.42
CA MET A 78 3.02 -6.49 4.99
C MET A 78 2.73 -5.22 4.17
N ILE A 79 1.63 -4.51 4.48
CA ILE A 79 1.27 -3.26 3.81
C ILE A 79 2.32 -2.18 4.07
N LEU A 80 2.74 -1.98 5.31
CA LEU A 80 3.76 -0.99 5.68
C LEU A 80 5.10 -1.27 5.00
N GLN A 81 5.51 -2.55 4.92
CA GLN A 81 6.72 -2.95 4.21
C GLN A 81 6.63 -2.63 2.71
N GLN A 82 5.49 -2.91 2.08
CA GLN A 82 5.28 -2.59 0.66
C GLN A 82 5.22 -1.07 0.44
N GLN A 83 4.59 -0.33 1.34
CA GLN A 83 4.56 1.14 1.28
C GLN A 83 5.95 1.75 1.33
N HIS A 84 6.81 1.26 2.24
CA HIS A 84 8.19 1.74 2.33
C HIS A 84 8.96 1.52 1.01
N ARG A 85 8.89 0.31 0.46
CA ARG A 85 9.52 -0.04 -0.82
C ARG A 85 8.93 0.75 -1.99
N HIS A 86 7.62 0.99 -1.98
CA HIS A 86 6.94 1.79 -2.99
C HIS A 86 7.42 3.26 -2.99
N ARG A 87 7.59 3.86 -1.80
CA ARG A 87 8.14 5.22 -1.66
C ARG A 87 9.57 5.30 -2.19
N GLN A 88 10.41 4.32 -1.90
CA GLN A 88 11.77 4.27 -2.43
C GLN A 88 11.79 4.17 -3.97
N ALA A 89 10.95 3.31 -4.55
CA ALA A 89 10.85 3.19 -6.00
C ALA A 89 10.34 4.48 -6.67
N LYS A 90 9.38 5.18 -6.06
CA LYS A 90 8.91 6.50 -6.51
C LYS A 90 10.04 7.55 -6.48
N GLN A 91 10.83 7.57 -5.41
CA GLN A 91 11.93 8.52 -5.30
C GLN A 91 12.94 8.32 -6.42
N ILE A 92 13.35 7.07 -6.67
CA ILE A 92 14.26 6.74 -7.78
C ILE A 92 13.67 7.18 -9.12
N LEU A 93 12.36 6.95 -9.34
CA LEU A 93 11.70 7.36 -10.58
C LEU A 93 11.69 8.89 -10.76
N ILE A 94 11.40 9.66 -9.70
CA ILE A 94 11.47 11.13 -9.72
C ILE A 94 12.90 11.61 -10.02
N ASP A 95 13.91 10.98 -9.41
CA ASP A 95 15.31 11.33 -9.67
C ASP A 95 15.74 11.02 -11.12
N MET A 96 15.23 9.91 -11.70
CA MET A 96 15.42 9.61 -13.13
C MET A 96 14.71 10.64 -14.03
N GLU A 97 13.49 11.02 -13.70
CA GLU A 97 12.73 12.05 -14.44
C GLU A 97 13.41 13.42 -14.40
N LYS A 98 14.01 13.79 -13.25
CA LYS A 98 14.84 14.99 -13.13
C LYS A 98 16.10 14.89 -13.99
N ALA A 99 16.79 13.76 -13.94
CA ALA A 99 18.01 13.56 -14.75
C ALA A 99 17.72 13.55 -16.26
N LEU A 100 16.50 13.19 -16.68
CA LEU A 100 16.03 13.28 -18.07
C LEU A 100 15.54 14.68 -18.46
N GLY A 101 15.45 15.62 -17.50
CA GLY A 101 14.98 17.00 -17.74
C GLY A 101 13.47 17.12 -17.96
N LEU A 102 12.67 16.15 -17.50
CA LEU A 102 11.21 16.17 -17.74
C LEU A 102 10.49 17.30 -16.98
N TYR A 103 11.14 17.84 -15.95
CA TYR A 103 10.66 19.00 -15.17
C TYR A 103 11.24 20.33 -15.67
N ASP A 104 12.22 20.30 -16.61
CA ASP A 104 12.84 21.51 -17.11
C ASP A 104 11.92 22.24 -18.07
N GLN A 105 11.81 23.57 -17.89
CA GLN A 105 11.04 24.43 -18.79
C GLN A 105 11.80 24.59 -20.13
N ASP A 106 11.05 24.71 -21.21
CA ASP A 106 11.57 24.92 -22.55
C ASP A 106 12.43 23.81 -23.15
N LEU A 107 12.62 22.65 -22.46
CA LEU A 107 13.41 21.57 -23.01
C LEU A 107 12.63 20.73 -24.05
N PHE A 108 11.35 20.44 -23.77
CA PHE A 108 10.48 19.64 -24.64
C PHE A 108 9.26 20.41 -25.16
N LEU A 109 8.75 21.37 -24.38
CA LEU A 109 7.57 22.18 -24.71
C LEU A 109 7.90 23.66 -24.50
N HIS A 110 7.49 24.50 -25.45
CA HIS A 110 7.71 25.93 -25.35
C HIS A 110 6.98 26.53 -24.16
N GLN A 111 7.68 27.24 -23.27
CA GLN A 111 7.21 27.88 -22.04
C GLN A 111 6.56 26.93 -21.00
N ARG A 112 6.76 25.62 -21.11
CA ARG A 112 6.22 24.63 -20.18
C ARG A 112 7.20 23.49 -19.93
N SER A 113 7.17 22.94 -18.73
CA SER A 113 7.78 21.65 -18.43
C SER A 113 6.85 20.53 -18.90
N LEU A 114 7.41 19.36 -19.25
CA LEU A 114 6.62 18.20 -19.63
C LEU A 114 5.82 17.68 -18.43
N TYR A 115 6.43 17.70 -17.25
CA TYR A 115 5.80 17.33 -15.96
C TYR A 115 5.72 18.55 -15.04
N PRO A 116 4.54 18.84 -14.42
CA PRO A 116 4.39 19.91 -13.45
C PRO A 116 5.25 19.67 -12.21
N ASP A 117 5.91 20.71 -11.69
CA ASP A 117 6.79 20.60 -10.51
C ASP A 117 6.11 20.04 -9.27
N HIS A 118 4.82 20.37 -9.07
CA HIS A 118 4.06 19.88 -7.92
C HIS A 118 3.88 18.36 -7.91
N TRP A 119 4.00 17.66 -9.05
CA TRP A 119 3.94 16.21 -9.09
C TRP A 119 5.04 15.54 -8.27
N GLN A 120 6.21 16.19 -8.13
CA GLN A 120 7.30 15.67 -7.30
C GLN A 120 6.90 15.49 -5.83
N THR A 121 6.08 16.41 -5.30
CA THR A 121 5.60 16.37 -3.91
C THR A 121 4.30 15.60 -3.77
N ASP A 122 3.34 15.80 -4.65
CA ASP A 122 2.01 15.17 -4.57
C ASP A 122 2.10 13.66 -4.77
N TRP A 123 3.00 13.19 -5.61
CA TRP A 123 3.21 11.77 -5.85
C TRP A 123 3.76 11.02 -4.62
N MET A 124 4.45 11.72 -3.72
CA MET A 124 4.94 11.13 -2.47
C MET A 124 3.83 10.94 -1.42
N HIS A 125 2.70 11.68 -1.54
CA HIS A 125 1.55 11.55 -0.64
C HIS A 125 0.65 10.39 -1.07
N ASP A 126 0.88 9.21 -0.50
CA ASP A 126 0.16 7.99 -0.86
C ASP A 126 -1.16 7.85 -0.07
N LYS A 127 -2.22 8.48 -0.61
CA LYS A 127 -3.58 8.38 -0.04
C LYS A 127 -4.10 6.93 -0.03
N ALA A 128 -3.65 6.09 -0.98
CA ALA A 128 -4.07 4.69 -1.06
C ALA A 128 -3.55 3.87 0.12
N ALA A 129 -2.31 4.10 0.56
CA ALA A 129 -1.76 3.42 1.73
C ALA A 129 -2.50 3.81 3.02
N MET A 130 -2.81 5.10 3.19
CA MET A 130 -3.59 5.58 4.33
C MET A 130 -4.99 4.94 4.35
N LEU A 131 -5.67 4.90 3.20
CA LEU A 131 -6.98 4.25 3.07
C LEU A 131 -6.92 2.75 3.40
N SER A 132 -5.88 2.05 2.96
CA SER A 132 -5.65 0.63 3.26
C SER A 132 -5.51 0.37 4.76
N ILE A 133 -4.74 1.21 5.45
CA ILE A 133 -4.54 1.12 6.91
C ILE A 133 -5.85 1.39 7.65
N LEU A 134 -6.60 2.43 7.26
CA LEU A 134 -7.90 2.74 7.85
C LEU A 134 -8.91 1.63 7.66
N LEU A 135 -8.99 1.06 6.46
CA LEU A 135 -9.90 -0.04 6.13
C LEU A 135 -9.60 -1.29 6.98
N LEU A 136 -8.33 -1.68 7.06
CA LEU A 136 -7.90 -2.82 7.89
C LEU A 136 -8.17 -2.57 9.38
N GLY A 137 -7.90 -1.36 9.87
CA GLY A 137 -8.22 -0.95 11.23
C GLY A 137 -9.72 -1.06 11.54
N LEU A 138 -10.57 -0.57 10.62
CA LEU A 138 -12.03 -0.67 10.76
C LEU A 138 -12.48 -2.14 10.83
N PHE A 139 -12.04 -3.01 9.92
CA PHE A 139 -12.41 -4.42 9.96
C PHE A 139 -11.88 -5.14 11.21
N THR A 140 -10.70 -4.76 11.70
CA THR A 140 -10.16 -5.28 12.95
C THR A 140 -11.06 -4.90 14.13
N MET A 141 -11.46 -3.64 14.22
CA MET A 141 -12.37 -3.18 15.26
C MET A 141 -13.74 -3.87 15.20
N LEU A 142 -14.29 -4.07 14.00
CA LEU A 142 -15.54 -4.82 13.82
C LEU A 142 -15.38 -6.28 14.25
N ALA A 143 -14.27 -6.95 13.92
CA ALA A 143 -14.02 -8.32 14.33
C ALA A 143 -13.88 -8.45 15.86
N LEU A 144 -13.18 -7.53 16.51
CA LEU A 144 -13.07 -7.49 17.97
C LEU A 144 -14.41 -7.19 18.64
N ALA A 145 -15.21 -6.26 18.10
CA ALA A 145 -16.55 -6.00 18.60
C ALA A 145 -17.46 -7.23 18.48
N ALA A 146 -17.40 -7.96 17.35
CA ALA A 146 -18.15 -9.19 17.16
C ALA A 146 -17.79 -10.25 18.21
N THR A 147 -16.51 -10.36 18.63
CA THR A 147 -16.13 -11.28 19.73
C THR A 147 -16.77 -10.92 21.06
N ALA A 148 -17.07 -9.64 21.30
CA ALA A 148 -17.74 -9.20 22.52
C ALA A 148 -19.24 -9.49 22.48
N PHE A 149 -19.89 -9.49 21.30
CA PHE A 149 -21.32 -9.78 21.15
C PHE A 149 -21.64 -11.28 21.24
N VAL A 150 -20.69 -12.17 20.90
CA VAL A 150 -20.84 -13.64 21.08
C VAL A 150 -20.66 -14.07 22.54
N ALA A 151 -20.83 -13.11 23.42
CA ALA A 151 -20.71 -13.23 24.89
C ALA A 151 -21.97 -13.79 25.61
#